data_0f5be892d32b971550aeab5bd5639835
#
_entry.id   0f5be892d32b971550aeab5bd5639835
#
_cell.length_a   1.000
_cell.length_b   1.000
_cell.length_c   1.000
_cell.angle_alpha   90.00
_cell.angle_beta   90.00
_cell.angle_gamma   90.00
#
_symmetry.space_group_name_H-M   'P 1'
#
loop_
_entity.id
_entity.type
_entity.pdbx_description
1 polymer ?
#
loop_
_entity_poly.entity_id
_entity_poly.type
_entity_poly.pdbx_seq_one_letter_code
_entity_poly.pdbx_strand_id
1 'polypeptide(L)'
;MNTYVVAKKEDRKYAKTSFSSFRLQPVEYSGTSSNGFYQINSLTFTDKDNRVLPITDIKEESANKATFVLDGKITGTVTYNSSVYGDSNGVGKLLKTSGWFYPTQLNTLTDKPLIEFTFNNIIPRLSKISWNPYNASSKILKINFLADLELLDIDTTTKNEINFNYLPSILDLYKNRPIR
;
A
#
# COMPACT_ATOMS: atom_id res chain seq x y z
N MET A 1 -10.96 -41.62 7.51
CA MET A 1 -10.09 -40.85 8.44
C MET A 1 -9.80 -39.52 7.78
N ASN A 2 -10.34 -38.43 8.32
CA ASN A 2 -10.02 -37.09 7.83
C ASN A 2 -8.75 -36.63 8.51
N THR A 3 -7.65 -36.59 7.76
CA THR A 3 -6.39 -36.08 8.25
C THR A 3 -6.46 -34.55 8.19
N TYR A 4 -6.76 -33.90 9.32
CA TYR A 4 -6.62 -32.46 9.42
C TYR A 4 -5.12 -32.14 9.48
N VAL A 5 -4.61 -31.53 8.42
CA VAL A 5 -3.27 -30.91 8.45
C VAL A 5 -3.35 -29.75 9.41
N VAL A 6 -2.90 -29.92 10.63
CA VAL A 6 -2.72 -28.83 11.57
C VAL A 6 -1.50 -28.05 11.09
N ALA A 7 -1.69 -26.93 10.42
CA ALA A 7 -0.60 -26.01 10.11
C ALA A 7 0.16 -25.69 11.38
N LYS A 8 1.48 -25.76 11.33
CA LYS A 8 2.35 -25.52 12.50
C LYS A 8 2.03 -24.13 13.10
N LYS A 9 2.02 -24.05 14.42
CA LYS A 9 1.66 -22.86 15.19
C LYS A 9 2.49 -21.60 14.81
N GLU A 10 3.66 -21.81 14.22
CA GLU A 10 4.59 -20.77 13.76
C GLU A 10 4.17 -20.12 12.45
N ASP A 11 3.45 -20.85 11.57
CA ASP A 11 3.01 -20.31 10.27
C ASP A 11 1.77 -19.40 10.39
N ARG A 12 1.16 -19.32 11.57
CA ARG A 12 -0.07 -18.56 11.84
C ARG A 12 0.17 -17.17 12.41
N LYS A 13 1.42 -16.78 12.65
CA LYS A 13 1.74 -15.59 13.43
C LYS A 13 1.78 -14.28 12.63
N TYR A 14 1.88 -14.35 11.32
CA TYR A 14 2.08 -13.16 10.48
C TYR A 14 1.12 -13.15 9.30
N ALA A 15 0.70 -11.95 8.89
CA ALA A 15 -0.04 -11.73 7.67
C ALA A 15 0.78 -12.20 6.45
N LYS A 16 0.10 -12.57 5.38
CA LYS A 16 0.73 -12.86 4.10
C LYS A 16 1.60 -11.67 3.67
N THR A 17 2.83 -11.91 3.28
CA THR A 17 3.80 -10.88 2.91
C THR A 17 4.39 -11.04 1.51
N SER A 18 3.87 -12.01 0.73
CA SER A 18 4.28 -12.26 -0.65
C SER A 18 3.07 -12.08 -1.57
N PHE A 19 3.15 -11.17 -2.51
CA PHE A 19 2.01 -10.72 -3.31
C PHE A 19 2.37 -10.65 -4.80
N SER A 20 1.42 -10.99 -5.66
CA SER A 20 1.43 -10.62 -7.09
C SER A 20 0.60 -9.36 -7.37
N SER A 21 -0.27 -8.97 -6.45
CA SER A 21 -1.02 -7.72 -6.47
C SER A 21 -1.46 -7.31 -5.08
N PHE A 22 -1.64 -6.01 -4.86
CA PHE A 22 -2.28 -5.46 -3.67
C PHE A 22 -2.83 -4.06 -3.97
N ARG A 23 -3.68 -3.56 -3.08
CA ARG A 23 -4.26 -2.23 -3.16
C ARG A 23 -4.01 -1.47 -1.87
N LEU A 24 -3.73 -0.18 -2.00
CA LEU A 24 -3.66 0.77 -0.93
C LEU A 24 -4.86 1.72 -1.04
N GLN A 25 -5.60 1.85 0.05
CA GLN A 25 -6.76 2.76 0.12
C GLN A 25 -6.60 3.71 1.29
N PRO A 26 -6.01 4.91 1.09
CA PRO A 26 -6.03 5.93 2.11
C PRO A 26 -7.46 6.34 2.44
N VAL A 27 -7.85 6.23 3.71
CA VAL A 27 -9.24 6.49 4.15
C VAL A 27 -9.35 7.70 5.08
N GLU A 28 -8.26 8.05 5.79
CA GLU A 28 -8.16 9.27 6.58
C GLU A 28 -6.85 9.99 6.26
N TYR A 29 -6.88 11.30 6.17
CA TYR A 29 -5.73 12.14 5.83
C TYR A 29 -5.83 13.50 6.53
N SER A 30 -4.68 14.17 6.69
CA SER A 30 -4.60 15.44 7.43
C SER A 30 -4.97 16.67 6.61
N GLY A 31 -5.07 16.57 5.28
CA GLY A 31 -5.47 17.68 4.42
C GLY A 31 -6.90 18.13 4.70
N THR A 32 -7.06 19.42 5.06
CA THR A 32 -8.34 20.01 5.51
C THR A 32 -9.00 20.91 4.47
N SER A 33 -8.48 20.99 3.26
CA SER A 33 -9.16 21.75 2.19
C SER A 33 -10.53 21.16 1.89
N SER A 34 -11.42 21.94 1.28
CA SER A 34 -12.76 21.49 0.90
C SER A 34 -12.77 20.17 0.09
N ASN A 35 -11.67 19.89 -0.60
CA ASN A 35 -11.51 18.69 -1.41
C ASN A 35 -10.84 17.51 -0.66
N GLY A 36 -10.32 17.72 0.55
CA GLY A 36 -9.51 16.75 1.28
C GLY A 36 -8.33 16.24 0.43
N PHE A 37 -7.17 16.08 1.00
CA PHE A 37 -6.02 15.61 0.24
C PHE A 37 -4.91 15.02 1.10
N TYR A 38 -4.04 14.28 0.46
CA TYR A 38 -2.70 13.94 0.92
C TYR A 38 -1.71 14.11 -0.24
N GLN A 39 -0.44 14.27 0.07
CA GLN A 39 0.64 14.31 -0.92
C GLN A 39 1.77 13.42 -0.45
N ILE A 40 2.15 12.46 -1.25
CA ILE A 40 3.19 11.49 -0.92
C ILE A 40 4.09 11.19 -2.12
N ASN A 41 5.32 10.78 -1.83
CA ASN A 41 6.26 10.25 -2.82
C ASN A 41 7.18 9.18 -2.22
N SER A 42 8.18 8.75 -2.97
CA SER A 42 9.24 7.85 -2.50
C SER A 42 8.73 6.59 -1.83
N LEU A 43 7.69 5.98 -2.40
CA LEU A 43 7.20 4.70 -1.89
C LEU A 43 8.32 3.67 -1.99
N THR A 44 8.59 2.99 -0.88
CA THR A 44 9.71 2.08 -0.72
C THR A 44 9.21 0.71 -0.27
N PHE A 45 9.68 -0.33 -0.93
CA PHE A 45 9.45 -1.72 -0.55
C PHE A 45 10.69 -2.27 0.17
N THR A 46 10.52 -2.82 1.37
CA THR A 46 11.60 -3.42 2.15
C THR A 46 11.28 -4.90 2.40
N ASP A 47 12.22 -5.78 2.17
CA ASP A 47 12.05 -7.21 2.40
C ASP A 47 12.32 -7.61 3.86
N LYS A 48 12.13 -8.90 4.18
CA LYS A 48 12.33 -9.46 5.53
C LYS A 48 13.77 -9.34 6.05
N ASP A 49 14.73 -9.16 5.16
CA ASP A 49 16.14 -8.99 5.49
C ASP A 49 16.51 -7.50 5.63
N ASN A 50 15.51 -6.61 5.71
CA ASN A 50 15.63 -5.16 5.76
C ASN A 50 16.29 -4.53 4.53
N ARG A 51 16.34 -5.26 3.41
CA ARG A 51 16.86 -4.73 2.16
C ARG A 51 15.77 -3.94 1.43
N VAL A 52 16.08 -2.72 1.05
CA VAL A 52 15.23 -1.92 0.16
C VAL A 52 15.29 -2.51 -1.24
N LEU A 53 14.14 -2.81 -1.82
CA LEU A 53 14.03 -3.30 -3.20
C LEU A 53 14.09 -2.10 -4.16
N PRO A 54 15.11 -2.00 -5.03
CA PRO A 54 15.23 -0.87 -5.95
C PRO A 54 14.07 -0.81 -6.92
N ILE A 55 13.57 0.41 -7.18
CA ILE A 55 12.61 0.72 -8.23
C ILE A 55 13.35 1.42 -9.35
N THR A 56 13.27 0.87 -10.57
CA THR A 56 13.93 1.40 -11.77
C THR A 56 12.96 1.42 -12.97
N ASP A 57 13.40 1.98 -14.08
CA ASP A 57 12.68 1.99 -15.36
C ASP A 57 11.23 2.50 -15.26
N ILE A 58 11.05 3.56 -14.46
CA ILE A 58 9.73 4.16 -14.25
C ILE A 58 9.26 4.85 -15.52
N LYS A 59 8.13 4.41 -16.06
CA LYS A 59 7.45 5.02 -17.21
C LYS A 59 6.06 5.49 -16.80
N GLU A 60 5.84 6.80 -16.82
CA GLU A 60 4.55 7.41 -16.59
C GLU A 60 3.74 7.34 -17.90
N GLU A 61 2.77 6.42 -17.98
CA GLU A 61 1.92 6.26 -19.19
C GLU A 61 0.79 7.29 -19.21
N SER A 62 0.30 7.66 -18.05
CA SER A 62 -0.69 8.71 -17.82
C SER A 62 -0.62 9.20 -16.37
N ALA A 63 -1.42 10.21 -16.03
CA ALA A 63 -1.56 10.64 -14.64
C ALA A 63 -2.00 9.50 -13.69
N ASN A 64 -2.72 8.52 -14.22
CA ASN A 64 -3.32 7.43 -13.44
C ASN A 64 -2.63 6.08 -13.63
N LYS A 65 -1.54 6.02 -14.41
CA LYS A 65 -0.85 4.74 -14.68
C LYS A 65 0.64 4.94 -14.91
N ALA A 66 1.44 4.12 -14.23
CA ALA A 66 2.87 4.00 -14.46
C ALA A 66 3.32 2.54 -14.38
N THR A 67 4.37 2.23 -15.15
CA THR A 67 5.07 0.95 -15.08
C THR A 67 6.47 1.14 -14.53
N PHE A 68 7.04 0.10 -13.94
CA PHE A 68 8.37 0.12 -13.33
C PHE A 68 8.97 -1.28 -13.23
N VAL A 69 10.24 -1.35 -12.89
CA VAL A 69 10.92 -2.61 -12.55
C VAL A 69 11.30 -2.58 -11.07
N LEU A 70 10.92 -3.63 -10.34
CA LEU A 70 11.26 -3.84 -8.94
C LEU A 70 12.38 -4.87 -8.83
N ASP A 71 13.43 -4.54 -8.07
CA ASP A 71 14.58 -5.40 -7.79
C ASP A 71 15.26 -5.93 -9.07
N GLY A 72 15.23 -5.14 -10.15
CA GLY A 72 15.87 -5.45 -11.43
C GLY A 72 15.23 -6.59 -12.24
N LYS A 73 14.13 -7.19 -11.80
CA LYS A 73 13.56 -8.41 -12.38
C LYS A 73 12.05 -8.55 -12.39
N ILE A 74 11.34 -7.81 -11.58
CA ILE A 74 9.87 -7.91 -11.48
C ILE A 74 9.27 -6.67 -12.11
N THR A 75 8.55 -6.83 -13.21
CA THR A 75 7.80 -5.72 -13.80
C THR A 75 6.55 -5.46 -12.98
N GLY A 76 6.38 -4.22 -12.56
CA GLY A 76 5.22 -3.74 -11.83
C GLY A 76 4.44 -2.71 -12.61
N THR A 77 3.15 -2.61 -12.31
CA THR A 77 2.27 -1.55 -12.76
C THR A 77 1.58 -0.96 -11.54
N VAL A 78 1.51 0.36 -11.47
CA VAL A 78 0.70 1.07 -10.50
C VAL A 78 -0.38 1.86 -11.19
N THR A 79 -1.60 1.77 -10.70
CA THR A 79 -2.75 2.53 -11.19
C THR A 79 -3.47 3.24 -10.05
N TYR A 80 -4.16 4.34 -10.40
CA TYR A 80 -5.02 5.08 -9.50
C TYR A 80 -6.38 5.31 -10.17
N ASN A 81 -7.46 5.04 -9.46
CA ASN A 81 -8.80 5.01 -10.04
C ASN A 81 -9.61 6.31 -9.84
N SER A 82 -8.94 7.45 -9.60
CA SER A 82 -9.60 8.75 -9.43
C SER A 82 -8.74 9.90 -9.98
N SER A 83 -9.13 11.13 -9.69
CA SER A 83 -8.49 12.34 -10.19
C SER A 83 -7.25 12.74 -9.38
N VAL A 84 -6.29 13.36 -10.06
CA VAL A 84 -5.09 13.96 -9.49
C VAL A 84 -5.03 15.45 -9.81
N TYR A 85 -4.25 16.20 -9.04
CA TYR A 85 -4.06 17.63 -9.25
C TYR A 85 -3.08 17.90 -10.40
N GLY A 86 -3.61 17.96 -11.62
CA GLY A 86 -2.82 18.12 -12.84
C GLY A 86 -1.97 16.88 -13.19
N ASP A 87 -1.67 16.71 -14.45
CA ASP A 87 -0.99 15.51 -14.98
C ASP A 87 0.41 15.31 -14.39
N SER A 88 1.08 16.40 -14.00
CA SER A 88 2.42 16.35 -13.40
C SER A 88 2.46 15.72 -11.99
N ASN A 89 1.31 15.53 -11.35
CA ASN A 89 1.19 14.97 -10.00
C ASN A 89 0.58 13.56 -9.99
N GLY A 90 0.76 12.84 -11.09
CA GLY A 90 0.21 11.51 -11.30
C GLY A 90 0.83 10.43 -10.41
N VAL A 91 0.24 9.24 -10.50
CA VAL A 91 0.58 8.07 -9.67
C VAL A 91 2.04 7.61 -9.82
N GLY A 92 2.69 7.90 -10.94
CA GLY A 92 4.13 7.63 -11.11
C GLY A 92 5.04 8.36 -10.12
N LYS A 93 4.57 9.46 -9.52
CA LYS A 93 5.30 10.19 -8.48
C LYS A 93 5.45 9.40 -7.18
N LEU A 94 4.59 8.42 -6.93
CA LEU A 94 4.77 7.48 -5.83
C LEU A 94 6.12 6.75 -5.89
N LEU A 95 6.62 6.50 -7.09
CA LEU A 95 7.83 5.70 -7.34
C LEU A 95 9.11 6.53 -7.40
N LYS A 96 9.01 7.86 -7.33
CA LYS A 96 10.10 8.82 -7.51
C LYS A 96 10.39 9.58 -6.23
N THR A 97 11.61 10.10 -6.11
CA THR A 97 12.01 11.01 -5.03
C THR A 97 11.71 12.48 -5.35
N SER A 98 11.38 12.78 -6.61
CA SER A 98 11.05 14.12 -7.09
C SER A 98 9.58 14.22 -7.52
N GLY A 99 8.95 15.33 -7.19
CA GLY A 99 7.52 15.52 -7.41
C GLY A 99 6.67 14.78 -6.38
N TRP A 100 5.37 14.96 -6.48
CA TRP A 100 4.41 14.48 -5.49
C TRP A 100 3.20 13.86 -6.18
N PHE A 101 2.77 12.69 -5.73
CA PHE A 101 1.46 12.17 -6.04
C PHE A 101 0.43 12.97 -5.23
N TYR A 102 -0.49 13.62 -5.93
CA TYR A 102 -1.47 14.52 -5.33
C TYR A 102 -2.90 14.18 -5.81
N PRO A 103 -3.60 13.29 -5.15
CA PRO A 103 -5.01 13.03 -5.43
C PRO A 103 -5.89 14.20 -5.00
N THR A 104 -7.00 14.40 -5.71
CA THR A 104 -7.95 15.49 -5.44
C THR A 104 -9.36 14.97 -5.21
N GLN A 105 -10.24 15.86 -4.70
CA GLN A 105 -11.68 15.61 -4.52
C GLN A 105 -12.02 14.43 -3.61
N LEU A 106 -11.13 14.08 -2.69
CA LEU A 106 -11.29 12.88 -1.85
C LEU A 106 -12.50 12.95 -0.92
N ASN A 107 -12.89 14.17 -0.47
CA ASN A 107 -14.02 14.36 0.42
C ASN A 107 -15.39 14.26 -0.30
N THR A 108 -15.41 14.35 -1.62
CA THR A 108 -16.64 14.26 -2.42
C THR A 108 -17.01 12.84 -2.81
N LEU A 109 -16.11 11.88 -2.56
CA LEU A 109 -16.27 10.49 -2.97
C LEU A 109 -16.79 9.65 -1.80
N THR A 110 -17.86 8.88 -2.09
CA THR A 110 -18.42 7.91 -1.14
C THR A 110 -17.43 6.78 -0.90
N ASP A 111 -16.89 6.23 -1.99
CA ASP A 111 -15.85 5.21 -1.94
C ASP A 111 -14.49 5.86 -2.10
N LYS A 112 -13.58 5.62 -1.15
CA LYS A 112 -12.23 6.16 -1.22
C LYS A 112 -11.45 5.49 -2.36
N PRO A 113 -10.69 6.29 -3.14
CA PRO A 113 -9.94 5.77 -4.28
C PRO A 113 -8.85 4.78 -3.90
N LEU A 114 -8.51 3.92 -4.86
CA LEU A 114 -7.53 2.85 -4.72
C LEU A 114 -6.26 3.15 -5.53
N ILE A 115 -5.12 2.93 -4.89
CA ILE A 115 -3.82 2.80 -5.54
C ILE A 115 -3.58 1.29 -5.68
N GLU A 116 -3.58 0.77 -6.90
CA GLU A 116 -3.41 -0.66 -7.15
C GLU A 116 -2.03 -0.97 -7.73
N PHE A 117 -1.36 -1.93 -7.14
CA PHE A 117 -0.10 -2.49 -7.61
C PHE A 117 -0.32 -3.90 -8.15
N THR A 118 0.15 -4.16 -9.37
CA THR A 118 0.17 -5.50 -9.98
C THR A 118 1.57 -5.83 -10.45
N PHE A 119 1.96 -7.09 -10.34
CA PHE A 119 3.30 -7.55 -10.70
C PHE A 119 3.20 -8.79 -11.59
N ASN A 120 4.14 -8.91 -12.54
CA ASN A 120 4.22 -10.07 -13.43
C ASN A 120 4.72 -11.34 -12.75
N ASN A 121 5.17 -11.23 -11.50
CA ASN A 121 5.60 -12.35 -10.67
C ASN A 121 5.33 -12.02 -9.20
N ILE A 122 5.45 -13.01 -8.32
CA ILE A 122 5.33 -12.80 -6.87
C ILE A 122 6.53 -11.97 -6.40
N ILE A 123 6.25 -10.84 -5.75
CA ILE A 123 7.28 -10.05 -5.09
C ILE A 123 7.81 -10.80 -3.86
N PRO A 124 9.09 -10.59 -3.48
CA PRO A 124 9.64 -11.17 -2.27
C PRO A 124 8.81 -10.83 -1.04
N ARG A 125 8.95 -11.63 0.01
CA ARG A 125 8.29 -11.37 1.31
C ARG A 125 8.63 -9.96 1.78
N LEU A 126 7.61 -9.11 1.85
CA LEU A 126 7.75 -7.75 2.34
C LEU A 126 7.75 -7.73 3.87
N SER A 127 8.63 -6.94 4.44
CA SER A 127 8.55 -6.54 5.84
C SER A 127 7.86 -5.20 6.01
N LYS A 128 8.01 -4.31 5.00
CA LYS A 128 7.52 -2.94 5.09
C LYS A 128 7.26 -2.30 3.73
N ILE A 129 6.22 -1.48 3.65
CA ILE A 129 5.98 -0.48 2.61
C ILE A 129 5.97 0.88 3.30
N SER A 130 6.79 1.82 2.87
CA SER A 130 6.87 3.16 3.46
C SER A 130 6.85 4.24 2.39
N TRP A 131 6.54 5.47 2.78
CA TRP A 131 6.47 6.63 1.89
C TRP A 131 6.84 7.92 2.62
N ASN A 132 7.14 8.97 1.86
CA ASN A 132 7.36 10.31 2.40
C ASN A 132 6.09 11.16 2.22
N PRO A 133 5.56 11.78 3.26
CA PRO A 133 4.55 12.82 3.15
C PRO A 133 5.20 14.16 2.77
N TYR A 134 4.47 15.00 2.04
CA TYR A 134 4.95 16.36 1.72
C TYR A 134 5.19 17.20 3.00
N ASN A 135 4.23 17.17 3.92
CA ASN A 135 4.31 17.82 5.22
C ASN A 135 3.25 17.25 6.18
N ALA A 136 3.21 17.75 7.40
CA ALA A 136 2.25 17.29 8.42
C ALA A 136 0.77 17.53 8.02
N SER A 137 0.50 18.53 7.18
CA SER A 137 -0.87 18.88 6.73
C SER A 137 -1.31 18.13 5.47
N SER A 138 -0.53 17.19 4.98
CA SER A 138 -0.82 16.42 3.77
C SER A 138 -0.40 14.94 3.87
N LYS A 139 -0.49 14.37 5.06
CA LYS A 139 -0.15 12.96 5.31
C LYS A 139 -1.38 12.07 5.35
N ILE A 140 -1.17 10.79 5.08
CA ILE A 140 -2.15 9.74 5.31
C ILE A 140 -2.14 9.43 6.81
N LEU A 141 -3.33 9.40 7.43
CA LEU A 141 -3.50 9.07 8.84
C LEU A 141 -3.97 7.63 9.03
N LYS A 142 -4.70 7.10 8.05
CA LYS A 142 -5.22 5.75 8.06
C LYS A 142 -5.28 5.20 6.64
N ILE A 143 -4.86 3.96 6.47
CA ILE A 143 -4.83 3.28 5.19
C ILE A 143 -5.36 1.85 5.31
N ASN A 144 -6.19 1.45 4.38
CA ASN A 144 -6.53 0.06 4.19
C ASN A 144 -5.54 -0.59 3.23
N PHE A 145 -5.02 -1.74 3.61
CA PHE A 145 -4.25 -2.61 2.75
C PHE A 145 -5.12 -3.80 2.36
N LEU A 146 -5.30 -4.00 1.06
CA LEU A 146 -6.13 -5.07 0.51
C LEU A 146 -5.27 -5.97 -0.36
N ALA A 147 -5.20 -7.25 -0.02
CA ALA A 147 -4.52 -8.26 -0.82
C ALA A 147 -5.29 -9.57 -0.78
N ASP A 148 -5.57 -10.15 -1.94
CA ASP A 148 -6.44 -11.31 -2.10
C ASP A 148 -7.82 -11.07 -1.43
N LEU A 149 -8.14 -11.82 -0.37
CA LEU A 149 -9.36 -11.66 0.44
C LEU A 149 -9.10 -10.94 1.79
N GLU A 150 -7.89 -10.43 2.00
CA GLU A 150 -7.50 -9.78 3.24
C GLU A 150 -7.68 -8.26 3.15
N LEU A 151 -8.35 -7.70 4.15
CA LEU A 151 -8.44 -6.27 4.40
C LEU A 151 -7.79 -5.98 5.75
N LEU A 152 -6.74 -5.17 5.75
CA LEU A 152 -6.06 -4.69 6.95
C LEU A 152 -6.26 -3.19 7.08
N ASP A 153 -6.77 -2.76 8.23
CA ASP A 153 -6.96 -1.36 8.60
C ASP A 153 -5.76 -0.90 9.45
N ILE A 154 -4.99 0.06 8.95
CA ILE A 154 -3.69 0.42 9.49
C ILE A 154 -3.67 1.90 9.84
N ASP A 155 -3.37 2.19 11.12
CA ASP A 155 -3.07 3.54 11.59
C ASP A 155 -1.65 3.93 11.15
N THR A 156 -1.55 5.03 10.39
CA THR A 156 -0.29 5.59 9.90
C THR A 156 0.01 6.98 10.48
N THR A 157 -0.68 7.35 11.54
CA THR A 157 -0.56 8.68 12.19
C THR A 157 0.86 8.95 12.67
N THR A 158 1.50 7.96 13.29
CA THR A 158 2.85 8.08 13.86
C THR A 158 3.95 7.71 12.88
N LYS A 159 3.68 6.79 11.94
CA LYS A 159 4.66 6.32 10.95
C LYS A 159 4.00 6.22 9.58
N ASN A 160 4.66 6.76 8.57
CA ASN A 160 4.21 6.69 7.18
C ASN A 160 4.62 5.35 6.55
N GLU A 161 4.13 4.26 7.13
CA GLU A 161 4.49 2.90 6.72
C GLU A 161 3.42 1.86 7.05
N ILE A 162 3.42 0.79 6.28
CA ILE A 162 2.77 -0.48 6.60
C ILE A 162 3.88 -1.45 7.00
N ASN A 163 3.87 -1.91 8.24
CA ASN A 163 4.88 -2.84 8.74
C ASN A 163 4.25 -4.21 8.99
N PHE A 164 4.53 -5.16 8.10
CA PHE A 164 3.94 -6.50 8.12
C PHE A 164 4.40 -7.35 9.32
N ASN A 165 5.49 -7.00 9.97
CA ASN A 165 5.98 -7.71 11.16
C ASN A 165 5.08 -7.51 12.38
N TYR A 166 4.28 -6.44 12.39
CA TYR A 166 3.40 -6.08 13.50
C TYR A 166 1.91 -6.29 13.21
N LEU A 167 1.57 -6.71 11.98
CA LEU A 167 0.17 -6.93 11.63
C LEU A 167 -0.28 -8.30 12.14
N PRO A 168 -1.41 -8.37 12.87
CA PRO A 168 -2.00 -9.64 13.25
C PRO A 168 -2.46 -10.38 12.00
N SER A 169 -2.33 -11.71 11.99
CA SER A 169 -2.99 -12.50 10.95
C SER A 169 -4.51 -12.40 11.13
N ILE A 170 -5.28 -12.49 10.04
CA ILE A 170 -6.75 -12.52 10.08
C ILE A 170 -7.25 -13.60 11.05
N LEU A 171 -6.58 -14.74 11.11
CA LEU A 171 -6.91 -15.82 12.05
C LEU A 171 -6.81 -15.37 13.52
N ASP A 172 -5.89 -14.46 13.86
CA ASP A 172 -5.78 -13.94 15.22
C ASP A 172 -6.89 -12.93 15.55
N LEU A 173 -7.38 -12.21 14.55
CA LEU A 173 -8.54 -11.31 14.70
C LEU A 173 -9.84 -12.09 14.95
N TYR A 174 -10.00 -13.27 14.34
CA TYR A 174 -11.18 -14.12 14.56
C TYR A 174 -11.16 -14.87 15.90
N LYS A 175 -10.00 -15.22 16.42
CA LYS A 175 -9.88 -15.94 17.69
C LYS A 175 -10.32 -15.11 18.91
N ASN A 176 -10.27 -13.81 18.83
CA ASN A 176 -10.62 -12.89 19.91
C ASN A 176 -12.06 -12.37 19.83
N ARG A 177 -12.88 -12.86 18.90
CA ARG A 177 -14.31 -12.57 18.90
C ARG A 177 -15.01 -13.48 19.91
N PRO A 178 -15.73 -12.93 20.90
CA PRO A 178 -16.56 -13.75 21.77
C PRO A 178 -17.58 -14.50 20.93
N ILE A 179 -17.61 -15.81 21.08
CA ILE A 179 -18.66 -16.65 20.52
C ILE A 179 -19.97 -16.21 21.18
N ARG A 180 -20.86 -15.61 20.41
CA ARG A 180 -22.21 -15.27 20.84
C ARG A 180 -23.16 -16.40 20.47
#